data_3e9bef6c9b1b69a498a99f6d577ebb79
#
_entry.id   3e9bef6c9b1b69a498a99f6d577ebb79
#
_cell.length_a   1.000
_cell.length_b   1.000
_cell.length_c   1.000
_cell.angle_alpha   90.00
_cell.angle_beta   90.00
_cell.angle_gamma   90.00
#
_symmetry.space_group_name_H-M   'P 1'
#
loop_
_entity.id
_entity.type
_entity.pdbx_description
1 polymer ?
#
loop_
_entity_poly.entity_id
_entity_poly.type
_entity_poly.pdbx_seq_one_letter_code
_entity_poly.pdbx_strand_id
1 'polypeptide(L)'
;KVEGIGYDFIPTVLDRNLADLWFKSNDKESFMMSRRLIREEGLLCGGSSGAAVYAAVAEAKRQRLGPGKRCVVILADSVRNYMTKYLSDEWMYEQGF
;
A
#
# COMPACT_ATOMS: atom_id res chain seq x y z
N LYS A 1 6.68 -5.23 -7.72
CA LYS A 1 7.37 -3.97 -8.07
C LYS A 1 7.22 -2.88 -7.01
N VAL A 2 6.32 -3.09 -6.07
CA VAL A 2 6.26 -2.24 -4.87
C VAL A 2 7.55 -2.46 -4.07
N GLU A 3 8.28 -1.37 -3.82
CA GLU A 3 9.52 -1.41 -3.06
C GLU A 3 9.25 -1.44 -1.55
N GLY A 4 10.10 -2.12 -0.80
CA GLY A 4 10.03 -2.20 0.66
C GLY A 4 9.13 -3.28 1.25
N ILE A 5 8.46 -4.06 0.41
CA ILE A 5 7.62 -5.19 0.83
C ILE A 5 7.87 -6.41 -0.05
N GLY A 6 7.46 -7.58 0.42
CA GLY A 6 7.55 -8.81 -0.36
C GLY A 6 8.97 -9.29 -0.61
N TYR A 7 9.86 -9.12 0.35
CA TYR A 7 11.23 -9.63 0.27
C TYR A 7 11.28 -11.16 0.25
N ASP A 8 12.33 -11.70 -0.33
CA ASP A 8 12.62 -13.14 -0.36
C ASP A 8 13.33 -13.64 0.91
N PHE A 9 13.40 -12.82 1.94
CA PHE A 9 13.94 -13.16 3.26
C PHE A 9 13.12 -12.52 4.38
N ILE A 10 13.24 -13.05 5.58
CA ILE A 10 12.59 -12.50 6.77
C ILE A 10 13.61 -11.65 7.53
N PRO A 11 13.43 -10.31 7.61
CA PRO A 11 14.32 -9.44 8.38
C PRO A 11 14.37 -9.87 9.84
N THR A 12 15.54 -9.74 10.48
CA THR A 12 15.70 -10.12 11.89
C THR A 12 14.80 -9.34 12.84
N VAL A 13 14.43 -8.11 12.47
CA VAL A 13 13.54 -7.27 13.27
C VAL A 13 12.06 -7.61 13.12
N LEU A 14 11.71 -8.47 12.18
CA LEU A 14 10.33 -8.88 11.95
C LEU A 14 9.96 -10.04 12.86
N ASP A 15 9.04 -9.82 13.77
CA ASP A 15 8.40 -10.87 14.56
C ASP A 15 7.04 -11.22 13.95
N ARG A 16 6.98 -12.30 13.19
CA ARG A 16 5.77 -12.73 12.49
C ARG A 16 4.66 -13.18 13.45
N ASN A 17 4.98 -13.49 14.68
CA ASN A 17 4.00 -13.91 15.68
C ASN A 17 3.17 -12.74 16.22
N LEU A 18 3.61 -11.49 16.03
CA LEU A 18 2.86 -10.31 16.42
C LEU A 18 1.68 -10.01 15.51
N ALA A 19 1.72 -10.48 14.25
CA ALA A 19 0.64 -10.24 13.31
C ALA A 19 -0.54 -11.19 13.55
N ASP A 20 -1.73 -10.63 13.70
CA ASP A 20 -2.97 -11.42 13.85
C ASP A 20 -3.49 -11.89 12.49
N LEU A 21 -3.24 -11.12 11.44
CA LEU A 21 -3.72 -11.39 10.10
C LEU A 21 -2.70 -10.95 9.06
N TRP A 22 -2.61 -11.69 7.97
CA TRP A 22 -1.77 -11.38 6.82
C TRP A 22 -2.62 -11.11 5.58
N PHE A 23 -2.33 -10.00 4.89
CA PHE A 23 -2.98 -9.65 3.64
C PHE A 23 -1.98 -9.75 2.49
N LYS A 24 -2.33 -10.48 1.44
CA LYS A 24 -1.49 -10.60 0.25
C LYS A 24 -1.86 -9.52 -0.76
N SER A 25 -0.98 -8.54 -0.92
CA SER A 25 -1.16 -7.42 -1.85
C SER A 25 -0.62 -7.75 -3.25
N ASN A 26 -0.97 -6.93 -4.22
CA ASN A 26 -0.40 -6.95 -5.56
C ASN A 26 -0.01 -5.54 -6.02
N ASP A 27 0.83 -5.48 -7.04
CA ASP A 27 1.40 -4.22 -7.51
C ASP A 27 0.34 -3.27 -8.06
N LYS A 28 -0.56 -3.77 -8.90
CA LYS A 28 -1.56 -2.94 -9.57
C LYS A 28 -2.43 -2.19 -8.56
N GLU A 29 -3.03 -2.91 -7.65
CA GLU A 29 -3.91 -2.34 -6.63
C GLU A 29 -3.17 -1.38 -5.70
N SER A 30 -1.91 -1.72 -5.36
CA SER A 30 -1.06 -0.86 -4.52
C SER A 30 -0.76 0.48 -5.20
N PHE A 31 -0.33 0.47 -6.44
CA PHE A 31 -0.02 1.70 -7.17
C PHE A 31 -1.26 2.52 -7.49
N MET A 32 -2.35 1.88 -7.86
CA MET A 32 -3.62 2.57 -8.09
C MET A 32 -4.14 3.25 -6.82
N MET A 33 -4.05 2.59 -5.67
CA MET A 33 -4.45 3.18 -4.39
C MET A 33 -3.54 4.34 -3.99
N SER A 34 -2.22 4.22 -4.17
CA SER A 34 -1.29 5.32 -3.90
C SER A 34 -1.62 6.54 -4.75
N ARG A 35 -1.88 6.36 -6.04
CA ARG A 35 -2.30 7.45 -6.94
C ARG A 35 -3.63 8.08 -6.51
N ARG A 36 -4.58 7.28 -6.03
CA ARG A 36 -5.85 7.79 -5.47
C ARG A 36 -5.63 8.62 -4.22
N LEU A 37 -4.76 8.17 -3.30
CA LEU A 37 -4.45 8.91 -2.07
C LEU A 37 -3.86 10.28 -2.39
N ILE A 38 -3.00 10.36 -3.40
CA ILE A 38 -2.44 11.64 -3.86
C ILE A 38 -3.54 12.53 -4.42
N ARG A 39 -4.35 12.02 -5.34
CA ARG A 39 -5.36 12.80 -6.06
C ARG A 39 -6.55 13.19 -5.19
N GLU A 40 -7.04 12.28 -4.35
CA GLU A 40 -8.29 12.46 -3.62
C GLU A 40 -8.08 12.99 -2.20
N GLU A 41 -6.94 12.66 -1.57
CA GLU A 41 -6.66 13.02 -0.18
C GLU A 41 -5.46 13.97 -0.01
N GLY A 42 -4.71 14.23 -1.07
CA GLY A 42 -3.52 15.06 -1.00
C GLY A 42 -2.37 14.44 -0.21
N LEU A 43 -2.37 13.12 -0.04
CA LEU A 43 -1.33 12.40 0.69
C LEU A 43 -0.25 11.92 -0.28
N LEU A 44 0.88 12.61 -0.28
CA LEU A 44 2.02 12.33 -1.19
C LEU A 44 2.86 11.16 -0.65
N CYS A 45 2.28 9.98 -0.65
CA CYS A 45 2.85 8.77 -0.08
C CYS A 45 3.41 7.81 -1.13
N GLY A 46 4.19 6.82 -0.71
CA GLY A 46 4.83 5.84 -1.58
C GLY A 46 3.92 4.67 -1.97
N GLY A 47 4.47 3.75 -2.77
CA GLY A 47 3.75 2.57 -3.27
C GLY A 47 3.33 1.61 -2.16
N SER A 48 4.19 1.38 -1.16
CA SER A 48 3.86 0.53 -0.01
C SER A 48 2.73 1.12 0.84
N SER A 49 2.60 2.45 0.87
CA SER A 49 1.46 3.12 1.51
C SER A 49 0.15 2.80 0.79
N GLY A 50 0.17 2.76 -0.54
CA GLY A 50 -0.97 2.29 -1.34
C GLY A 50 -1.36 0.86 -1.00
N ALA A 51 -0.38 -0.03 -0.89
CA ALA A 51 -0.59 -1.42 -0.47
C ALA A 51 -1.25 -1.49 0.91
N ALA A 52 -0.73 -0.74 1.88
CA ALA A 52 -1.25 -0.73 3.25
C ALA A 52 -2.69 -0.22 3.32
N VAL A 53 -3.00 0.88 2.64
CA VAL A 53 -4.36 1.45 2.63
C VAL A 53 -5.33 0.55 1.88
N TYR A 54 -4.91 -0.03 0.74
CA TYR A 54 -5.75 -0.99 0.02
C TYR A 54 -6.12 -2.17 0.92
N ALA A 55 -5.14 -2.75 1.60
CA ALA A 55 -5.35 -3.86 2.53
C ALA A 55 -6.28 -3.45 3.67
N ALA A 56 -6.07 -2.27 4.26
CA ALA A 56 -6.89 -1.78 5.36
C ALA A 56 -8.36 -1.60 4.94
N VAL A 57 -8.61 -1.01 3.78
CA VAL A 57 -9.97 -0.82 3.25
C VAL A 57 -10.63 -2.17 2.96
N ALA A 58 -9.91 -3.09 2.31
CA ALA A 58 -10.43 -4.43 2.00
C ALA A 58 -10.78 -5.21 3.28
N GLU A 59 -9.91 -5.18 4.29
CA GLU A 59 -10.16 -5.86 5.57
C GLU A 59 -11.27 -5.19 6.37
N ALA A 60 -11.35 -3.86 6.38
CA ALA A 60 -12.44 -3.15 7.03
C ALA A 60 -13.80 -3.54 6.46
N LYS A 61 -13.89 -3.67 5.13
CA LYS A 61 -15.10 -4.14 4.46
C LYS A 61 -15.41 -5.60 4.80
N ARG A 62 -14.38 -6.47 4.74
CA ARG A 62 -14.56 -7.90 5.05
C ARG A 62 -15.04 -8.12 6.49
N GLN A 63 -14.48 -7.37 7.43
CA GLN A 63 -14.86 -7.45 8.85
C GLN A 63 -16.09 -6.61 9.20
N ARG A 64 -16.67 -5.90 8.23
CA ARG A 64 -17.85 -5.04 8.41
C ARG A 64 -17.64 -4.02 9.54
N LEU A 65 -16.47 -3.38 9.57
CA LEU A 65 -16.19 -2.32 10.55
C LEU A 65 -17.11 -1.13 10.27
N GLY A 66 -17.82 -0.70 11.29
CA GLY A 66 -18.77 0.40 11.21
C GLY A 66 -18.42 1.56 12.15
N PRO A 67 -19.39 2.43 12.44
CA PRO A 67 -19.19 3.57 13.33
C PRO A 67 -18.61 3.15 14.69
N GLY A 68 -17.71 3.95 15.24
CA GLY A 68 -17.04 3.69 16.50
C GLY A 68 -15.79 2.81 16.39
N LYS A 69 -15.45 2.32 15.22
CA LYS A 69 -14.23 1.56 14.97
C LYS A 69 -13.16 2.46 14.36
N ARG A 70 -11.89 2.19 14.70
CA ARG A 70 -10.74 2.91 14.14
C ARG A 70 -9.84 1.93 13.42
N CYS A 71 -9.33 2.35 12.26
CA CYS A 71 -8.31 1.62 11.53
C CYS A 71 -7.11 2.56 11.33
N VAL A 72 -5.98 2.21 11.92
CA VAL A 72 -4.74 2.99 11.81
C VAL A 72 -3.84 2.35 10.78
N VAL A 73 -3.33 3.16 9.86
CA VAL A 73 -2.45 2.70 8.78
C VAL A 73 -1.18 3.52 8.80
N ILE A 74 -0.03 2.86 8.73
CA ILE A 74 1.27 3.51 8.58
C ILE A 74 1.54 3.79 7.11
N LEU A 75 1.81 5.05 6.78
CA LEU A 75 2.26 5.49 5.46
C LEU A 75 3.76 5.74 5.56
N ALA A 76 4.55 4.76 5.09
CA ALA A 76 5.96 4.65 5.48
C ALA A 76 6.86 5.69 4.81
N ASP A 77 6.66 5.98 3.52
CA ASP A 77 7.49 6.95 2.79
C ASP A 77 6.65 7.84 1.86
N SER A 78 7.34 8.75 1.15
CA SER A 78 6.70 9.70 0.24
C SER A 78 6.90 9.31 -1.22
N VAL A 79 6.22 10.01 -2.13
CA VAL A 79 6.35 9.86 -3.58
C VAL A 79 7.74 10.21 -4.12
N ARG A 80 8.57 10.83 -3.31
CA ARG A 80 9.86 11.40 -3.72
C ARG A 80 10.70 10.45 -4.58
N ASN A 81 10.72 9.16 -4.25
CA ASN A 81 11.54 8.16 -4.93
C ASN A 81 10.84 7.48 -6.12
N TYR A 82 9.61 7.91 -6.46
CA TYR A 82 8.75 7.21 -7.42
C TYR A 82 8.25 8.10 -8.55
N MET A 83 8.82 9.30 -8.70
CA MET A 83 8.37 10.29 -9.68
C MET A 83 8.45 9.79 -11.13
N THR A 84 9.43 8.93 -11.42
CA THR A 84 9.64 8.34 -12.76
C THR A 84 9.14 6.91 -12.88
N LYS A 85 8.42 6.44 -11.86
CA LYS A 85 7.85 5.08 -11.81
C LYS A 85 6.32 5.17 -11.82
N TYR A 86 5.63 4.63 -10.84
CA TYR A 86 4.17 4.52 -10.86
C TYR A 86 3.40 5.85 -10.89
N LEU A 87 4.06 7.00 -10.68
CA LEU A 87 3.44 8.30 -10.89
C LEU A 87 3.36 8.69 -12.38
N SER A 88 4.16 8.06 -13.23
CA SER A 88 4.12 8.24 -14.68
C SER A 88 3.05 7.33 -15.29
N ASP A 89 2.15 7.90 -16.09
CA ASP A 89 1.15 7.12 -16.82
C ASP A 89 1.80 6.18 -17.82
N GLU A 90 2.87 6.62 -18.47
CA GLU A 90 3.63 5.81 -19.43
C GLU A 90 4.22 4.57 -18.74
N TRP A 91 4.84 4.77 -17.56
CA TRP A 91 5.40 3.66 -16.80
C TRP A 91 4.30 2.67 -16.38
N MET A 92 3.15 3.17 -15.92
CA MET A 92 2.02 2.32 -15.53
C MET A 92 1.53 1.49 -16.72
N TYR A 93 1.41 2.13 -17.87
CA TYR A 93 1.01 1.45 -19.11
C TYR A 93 2.01 0.37 -19.54
N GLU A 94 3.31 0.67 -19.53
CA GLU A 94 4.37 -0.28 -19.84
C GLU A 94 4.38 -1.51 -18.92
N GLN A 95 4.02 -1.31 -17.65
CA GLN A 95 3.92 -2.41 -16.67
C GLN A 95 2.61 -3.20 -16.80
N GLY A 96 1.68 -2.78 -17.62
CA GLY A 96 0.40 -3.44 -17.81
C GLY A 96 -0.62 -3.11 -16.73
N PHE A 97 -0.45 -1.98 -16.07
CA PHE A 97 -1.37 -1.48 -15.03
C PHE A 97 -2.31 -0.39 -15.59
#